data_77d13e9dacc6a2fb600bd7b2de864180
#
_entry.id   77d13e9dacc6a2fb600bd7b2de864180
#
_cell.length_a   1.000
_cell.length_b   1.000
_cell.length_c   1.000
_cell.angle_alpha   90.00
_cell.angle_beta   90.00
_cell.angle_gamma   90.00
#
_symmetry.space_group_name_H-M   'P 1'
#
loop_
_entity.id
_entity.type
_entity.pdbx_description
1 polymer ?
#
loop_
_entity_poly.entity_id
_entity_poly.type
_entity_poly.pdbx_seq_one_letter_code
_entity_poly.pdbx_strand_id
1 'polypeptide(L)' 'MKEQTTKLVREGGVVAEVTVELIDDGHEWSPRLSAEDVRKLDAVRLALQRGDLAAAAIMAKVFELRPV' A
#
# COMPACT_ATOMS: atom_id res chain seq x y z
N MET A 1 2.61 -18.77 8.20
CA MET A 1 1.52 -17.98 8.79
C MET A 1 1.35 -16.70 7.99
N LYS A 2 0.11 -16.27 7.81
CA LYS A 2 -0.19 -15.03 7.08
C LYS A 2 -0.75 -14.02 8.06
N GLU A 3 -0.24 -12.82 8.01
CA GLU A 3 -0.74 -11.70 8.79
C GLU A 3 -1.09 -10.55 7.88
N GLN A 4 -2.21 -9.91 8.15
CA GLN A 4 -2.55 -8.68 7.43
C GLN A 4 -1.96 -7.49 8.16
N THR A 5 -1.46 -6.55 7.40
CA THR A 5 -0.95 -5.30 7.92
C THR A 5 -1.29 -4.17 6.96
N THR A 6 -1.17 -2.95 7.44
CA THR A 6 -1.42 -1.77 6.62
C THR A 6 -0.11 -1.08 6.31
N LYS A 7 0.13 -0.83 5.03
CA LYS A 7 1.27 -0.04 4.55
C LYS A 7 0.77 1.31 4.09
N LEU A 8 1.53 2.35 4.39
CA LEU A 8 1.20 3.70 3.95
C LEU A 8 2.06 4.07 2.75
N VAL A 9 1.41 4.55 1.70
CA VAL A 9 2.08 5.10 0.52
C VAL A 9 1.78 6.58 0.48
N ARG A 10 2.81 7.41 0.58
CA ARG A 10 2.65 8.87 0.60
C ARG A 10 3.26 9.48 -0.64
N GLU A 11 2.48 10.32 -1.30
CA GLU A 11 2.93 11.11 -2.44
C GLU A 11 2.36 12.53 -2.29
N GLY A 12 3.25 13.50 -2.13
CA GLY A 12 2.82 14.88 -1.94
C GLY A 12 1.93 15.03 -0.73
N GLY A 13 0.77 15.63 -0.92
CA GLY A 13 -0.22 15.84 0.14
C GLY A 13 -1.26 14.74 0.26
N VAL A 14 -1.00 13.55 -0.30
CA VAL A 14 -1.94 12.44 -0.29
C VAL A 14 -1.28 11.21 0.32
N VAL A 15 -2.05 10.48 1.11
CA VAL A 15 -1.58 9.21 1.68
C VAL A 15 -2.61 8.12 1.36
N ALA A 16 -2.12 6.93 1.02
CA ALA A 16 -2.99 5.77 0.80
C ALA A 16 -2.65 4.68 1.81
N GLU A 17 -3.68 4.11 2.43
CA GLU A 17 -3.55 2.93 3.28
C GLU A 17 -3.83 1.69 2.46
N VAL A 18 -2.85 0.84 2.32
CA VAL A 18 -2.94 -0.38 1.54
C VAL A 18 -2.85 -1.58 2.47
N THR A 19 -3.87 -2.43 2.46
CA THR A 19 -3.85 -3.67 3.22
C THR A 19 -3.06 -4.71 2.45
N VAL A 20 -2.05 -5.29 3.09
CA VAL A 20 -1.16 -6.29 2.49
C VAL A 20 -1.04 -7.48 3.43
N GLU A 21 -0.62 -8.61 2.89
CA GLU A 21 -0.36 -9.81 3.67
C GLU A 21 1.14 -10.00 3.86
N LEU A 22 1.54 -10.25 5.09
CA LEU A 22 2.90 -10.67 5.41
C LEU A 22 2.93 -12.18 5.42
N ILE A 23 3.86 -12.76 4.66
CA ILE A 23 4.03 -14.19 4.56
C ILE A 23 5.25 -14.58 5.39
N ASP A 24 5.01 -15.41 6.40
CA ASP A 24 6.07 -15.95 7.23
C ASP A 24 6.05 -17.46 7.07
N ASP A 25 7.04 -18.01 6.37
CA ASP A 25 7.15 -19.43 6.12
C ASP A 25 8.06 -20.15 7.13
N GLY A 26 8.55 -19.41 8.12
CA GLY A 26 9.43 -19.97 9.15
C GLY A 26 10.87 -20.13 8.72
N HIS A 27 11.22 -19.78 7.49
CA HIS A 27 12.56 -19.95 6.94
C HIS A 27 13.33 -18.64 6.79
N GLU A 28 12.65 -17.52 6.92
CA GLU A 28 13.25 -16.21 6.75
C GLU A 28 13.24 -15.43 8.05
N TRP A 29 14.16 -14.48 8.17
CA TRP A 29 14.31 -13.65 9.37
C TRP A 29 13.13 -12.73 9.59
N SER A 30 12.48 -12.31 8.51
CA SER A 30 11.35 -11.41 8.61
C SER A 30 10.29 -11.80 7.60
N PRO A 31 9.01 -11.56 7.91
CA PRO A 31 7.93 -11.76 6.95
C PRO A 31 8.14 -10.92 5.70
N ARG A 32 7.69 -11.44 4.58
CA ARG A 32 7.79 -10.75 3.30
C ARG A 32 6.41 -10.58 2.68
N LEU A 33 6.32 -9.64 1.77
CA LEU A 33 5.08 -9.40 1.04
C LEU A 33 4.97 -10.37 -0.13
N SER A 34 3.74 -10.73 -0.49
CA SER A 34 3.49 -11.50 -1.69
C SER A 34 3.81 -10.65 -2.94
N ALA A 35 4.09 -11.31 -4.06
CA ALA A 35 4.33 -10.60 -5.31
C ALA A 35 3.12 -9.77 -5.73
N GLU A 36 1.92 -10.27 -5.48
CA GLU A 36 0.69 -9.52 -5.76
C GLU A 36 0.60 -8.23 -4.95
N ASP A 37 0.97 -8.29 -3.68
CA ASP A 37 0.92 -7.11 -2.81
C ASP A 37 1.99 -6.09 -3.18
N VAL A 38 3.17 -6.55 -3.61
CA VAL A 38 4.20 -5.65 -4.09
C VAL A 38 3.70 -4.90 -5.33
N ARG A 39 3.05 -5.59 -6.26
CA ARG A 39 2.46 -4.97 -7.44
C ARG A 39 1.34 -3.99 -7.07
N LYS A 40 0.54 -4.36 -6.09
CA LYS A 40 -0.54 -3.51 -5.59
C LYS A 40 0.01 -2.19 -5.02
N LEU A 41 1.07 -2.28 -4.22
CA LEU A 41 1.73 -1.08 -3.67
C LEU A 41 2.29 -0.20 -4.78
N ASP A 42 2.92 -0.80 -5.79
CA ASP A 42 3.45 -0.06 -6.94
C ASP A 42 2.32 0.60 -7.73
N ALA A 43 1.23 -0.11 -7.97
CA ALA A 43 0.10 0.44 -8.70
C ALA A 43 -0.53 1.63 -7.98
N VAL A 44 -0.66 1.53 -6.65
CA VAL A 44 -1.17 2.63 -5.84
C VAL A 44 -0.22 3.83 -5.93
N ARG A 45 1.08 3.60 -5.80
CA ARG A 45 2.07 4.68 -5.88
C ARG A 45 2.01 5.40 -7.22
N LEU A 46 1.96 4.64 -8.31
CA LEU A 46 1.89 5.21 -9.64
C LEU A 46 0.61 6.01 -9.84
N ALA A 47 -0.53 5.52 -9.35
CA ALA A 47 -1.79 6.23 -9.42
C ALA A 47 -1.70 7.56 -8.68
N LEU A 48 -1.11 7.57 -7.48
CA LEU A 48 -0.94 8.80 -6.71
C LEU A 48 0.00 9.79 -7.41
N GLN A 49 1.06 9.29 -8.03
CA GLN A 49 2.01 10.14 -8.76
C GLN A 49 1.35 10.82 -9.97
N ARG A 50 0.40 10.15 -10.59
CA ARG A 50 -0.35 10.72 -11.72
C ARG A 50 -1.52 11.60 -11.28
N GLY A 51 -1.79 11.65 -9.99
CA GLY A 51 -2.96 12.35 -9.48
C GLY A 51 -4.26 11.60 -9.72
N ASP A 52 -4.20 10.31 -10.03
CA ASP A 52 -5.37 9.49 -10.31
C ASP A 52 -5.90 8.89 -9.00
N LEU A 53 -6.58 9.73 -8.22
CA LEU A 53 -7.07 9.32 -6.92
C LEU A 53 -8.18 8.28 -7.01
N ALA A 54 -8.96 8.31 -8.08
CA ALA A 54 -10.01 7.32 -8.28
C ALA A 54 -9.44 5.91 -8.48
N ALA A 55 -8.37 5.79 -9.25
CA ALA A 55 -7.70 4.49 -9.43
C ALA A 55 -7.08 4.01 -8.13
N ALA A 56 -6.44 4.90 -7.38
CA ALA A 56 -5.85 4.54 -6.09
C ALA A 56 -6.93 4.10 -5.10
N ALA A 57 -8.09 4.75 -5.09
CA ALA A 57 -9.19 4.46 -4.18
C ALA A 57 -9.83 3.09 -4.42
N ILE A 58 -9.68 2.53 -5.61
CA ILE A 58 -10.14 1.16 -5.88
C ILE A 58 -9.32 0.14 -5.10
N MET A 59 -8.04 0.42 -4.89
CA MET A 59 -7.08 -0.52 -4.29
C MET A 59 -6.74 -0.20 -2.84
N ALA A 60 -7.08 1.00 -2.36
CA ALA A 60 -6.63 1.48 -1.07
C ALA A 60 -7.57 2.54 -0.51
N LYS A 61 -7.41 2.86 0.76
CA LYS A 61 -8.08 4.02 1.36
C LYS A 61 -7.20 5.24 1.15
N VAL A 62 -7.73 6.26 0.50
CA VAL A 62 -6.96 7.45 0.13
C VAL A 62 -7.40 8.62 0.99
N PHE A 63 -6.44 9.31 1.56
CA PHE A 63 -6.66 10.48 2.41
C PHE A 63 -5.85 11.66 1.90
N GLU A 64 -6.46 12.83 1.93
CA GLU A 64 -5.75 14.07 1.67
C GLU A 64 -5.22 14.62 2.98
N LEU A 65 -3.94 15.02 2.98
CA LEU A 65 -3.35 15.68 4.13
C LEU A 65 -3.58 17.17 4.00
N ARG A 66 -4.27 17.74 4.96
CA ARG A 66 -4.55 19.18 4.98
C ARG A 66 -3.84 19.84 6.14
N PRO A 67 -3.23 21.01 5.93
CA PRO A 67 -2.66 21.74 7.06
C PRO A 67 -3.79 22.19 8.00
N VAL A 68 -3.48 22.16 9.27
CA VAL A 68 -4.40 22.56 10.33
C VAL A 68 -4.29 24.06 10.55
#